data_c9796215cbd744937dd3e5e5b112b2c4
#
_entry.id   c9796215cbd744937dd3e5e5b112b2c4
#
_cell.length_a   1.000
_cell.length_b   1.000
_cell.length_c   1.000
_cell.angle_alpha   90.00
_cell.angle_beta   90.00
_cell.angle_gamma   90.00
#
_symmetry.space_group_name_H-M   'P 1'
#
loop_
_entity.id
_entity.type
_entity.pdbx_description
1 polymer ?
#
loop_
_entity_poly.entity_id
_entity_poly.type
_entity_poly.pdbx_seq_one_letter_code
_entity_poly.pdbx_strand_id
1 'polypeptide(L)'
;MELNRNTRIIAEHPSGPVRHGMDILRRDLDTVCLPTARPGGQIRLVPANLPPESWQLTAAGDTLTVTAGNDRGFLYGLLAISRELLGVEDFWFWNDQHFTPQESIPVAGGYARQSRPAAVRWRGWFLNDEVLLSAWRPDGSSELPWEMALEALLRCGGNMVIPGTGQDAARHRALAQRMGLAVTHHHAEPLGAQMFCEAYPALDPRYDEHPAEFEALWTAALEEQGLDVVWNLGFRGQGDRPFWVDDPRYDTPAARGALMSRLIRRQYELVQQCYPGAACATNLYGEVMELYRDGYLQLPPAVIKIWADNGYGAMVSRRQGNHDPRVPALP
;
A
#
# COMPACT_ATOMS: atom_id res chain seq x y z
N MET A 1 3.27 23.21 26.42
CA MET A 1 4.62 22.92 25.87
C MET A 1 4.82 23.66 24.57
N GLU A 2 6.06 23.79 24.14
CA GLU A 2 6.41 24.42 22.85
C GLU A 2 7.07 23.40 21.94
N LEU A 3 6.61 23.32 20.68
CA LEU A 3 7.29 22.58 19.61
C LEU A 3 8.16 23.56 18.82
N ASN A 4 9.40 23.19 18.57
CA ASN A 4 10.37 23.95 17.77
C ASN A 4 11.45 23.00 17.20
N ARG A 5 12.46 23.54 16.55
CA ARG A 5 13.55 22.70 15.98
C ARG A 5 14.32 21.89 17.02
N ASN A 6 14.32 22.30 18.31
CA ASN A 6 14.97 21.59 19.39
C ASN A 6 14.07 20.55 20.09
N THR A 7 12.84 20.36 19.62
CA THR A 7 11.92 19.32 20.12
C THR A 7 12.55 17.94 19.97
N ARG A 8 12.58 17.17 21.05
CA ARG A 8 13.14 15.81 21.06
C ARG A 8 12.04 14.80 20.76
N ILE A 9 12.27 13.90 19.81
CA ILE A 9 11.37 12.79 19.49
C ILE A 9 12.05 11.53 20.06
N ILE A 10 11.37 10.85 21.00
CA ILE A 10 11.94 9.77 21.82
C ILE A 10 11.09 8.52 21.66
N ALA A 11 11.72 7.43 21.24
CA ALA A 11 11.15 6.09 21.15
C ALA A 11 12.18 5.07 21.67
N GLU A 12 11.69 4.04 22.36
CA GLU A 12 12.53 2.89 22.73
C GLU A 12 12.50 1.87 21.59
N HIS A 13 13.68 1.56 21.01
CA HIS A 13 13.85 0.57 19.94
C HIS A 13 12.86 0.73 18.77
N PRO A 14 12.77 1.90 18.10
CA PRO A 14 11.84 2.12 17.02
C PRO A 14 12.14 1.19 15.82
N SER A 15 11.08 0.63 15.24
CA SER A 15 11.16 -0.11 13.97
C SER A 15 11.53 0.80 12.78
N GLY A 16 11.78 0.23 11.60
CA GLY A 16 12.01 1.01 10.38
C GLY A 16 10.91 2.01 10.08
N PRO A 17 9.63 1.59 9.98
CA PRO A 17 8.50 2.48 9.77
C PRO A 17 8.36 3.60 10.81
N VAL A 18 8.57 3.28 12.09
CA VAL A 18 8.48 4.28 13.16
C VAL A 18 9.62 5.30 13.04
N ARG A 19 10.85 4.87 12.75
CA ARG A 19 11.98 5.79 12.47
C ARG A 19 11.66 6.71 11.30
N HIS A 20 11.14 6.16 10.22
CA HIS A 20 10.74 6.96 9.06
C HIS A 20 9.70 8.04 9.43
N GLY A 21 8.68 7.69 10.23
CA GLY A 21 7.72 8.66 10.75
C GLY A 21 8.35 9.74 11.63
N MET A 22 9.36 9.37 12.44
CA MET A 22 10.12 10.34 13.24
C MET A 22 10.94 11.28 12.34
N ASP A 23 11.52 10.78 11.25
CA ASP A 23 12.30 11.58 10.29
C ASP A 23 11.38 12.55 9.53
N ILE A 24 10.19 12.11 9.10
CA ILE A 24 9.17 12.99 8.52
C ILE A 24 8.82 14.12 9.49
N LEU A 25 8.49 13.81 10.75
CA LEU A 25 8.11 14.82 11.72
C LEU A 25 9.29 15.76 12.04
N ARG A 26 10.52 15.27 12.05
CA ARG A 26 11.72 16.11 12.19
C ARG A 26 11.86 17.09 11.03
N ARG A 27 11.77 16.61 9.79
CA ARG A 27 11.78 17.46 8.59
C ARG A 27 10.69 18.53 8.66
N ASP A 28 9.48 18.15 9.06
CA ASP A 28 8.34 19.05 9.13
C ASP A 28 8.55 20.14 10.20
N LEU A 29 9.10 19.79 11.38
CA LEU A 29 9.52 20.76 12.41
C LEU A 29 10.59 21.73 11.86
N ASP A 30 11.57 21.23 11.12
CA ASP A 30 12.64 22.03 10.53
C ASP A 30 12.13 22.96 9.42
N THR A 31 11.03 22.59 8.77
CA THR A 31 10.37 23.40 7.73
C THR A 31 9.52 24.51 8.32
N VAL A 32 8.73 24.21 9.36
CA VAL A 32 7.76 25.18 9.91
C VAL A 32 8.29 26.01 11.08
N CYS A 33 9.48 25.65 11.63
CA CYS A 33 10.07 26.40 12.74
C CYS A 33 11.39 27.08 12.33
N LEU A 34 11.61 28.28 12.83
CA LEU A 34 12.88 28.99 12.72
C LEU A 34 13.96 28.33 13.62
N PRO A 35 15.23 28.44 13.26
CA PRO A 35 16.32 28.13 14.19
C PRO A 35 16.17 28.94 15.47
N THR A 36 16.32 28.31 16.64
CA THR A 36 16.20 28.98 17.94
C THR A 36 17.15 28.36 18.97
N ALA A 37 17.58 29.16 19.95
CA ALA A 37 18.31 28.67 21.10
C ALA A 37 17.38 28.18 22.24
N ARG A 38 16.06 28.38 22.12
CA ARG A 38 15.11 27.95 23.15
C ARG A 38 15.02 26.43 23.20
N PRO A 39 14.89 25.82 24.38
CA PRO A 39 14.61 24.41 24.49
C PRO A 39 13.24 24.10 23.90
N GLY A 40 13.14 22.97 23.17
CA GLY A 40 11.89 22.43 22.72
C GLY A 40 11.33 21.42 23.71
N GLY A 41 10.04 21.13 23.62
CA GLY A 41 9.40 20.05 24.36
C GLY A 41 9.86 18.66 23.94
N GLN A 42 9.21 17.64 24.48
CA GLN A 42 9.48 16.24 24.14
C GLN A 42 8.25 15.61 23.50
N ILE A 43 8.45 14.82 22.47
CA ILE A 43 7.45 13.90 21.90
C ILE A 43 7.89 12.50 22.27
N ARG A 44 7.09 11.76 23.05
CA ARG A 44 7.39 10.40 23.50
C ARG A 44 6.46 9.39 22.85
N LEU A 45 7.01 8.34 22.27
CA LEU A 45 6.27 7.21 21.72
C LEU A 45 6.21 6.12 22.79
N VAL A 46 4.98 5.71 23.16
CA VAL A 46 4.74 4.75 24.23
C VAL A 46 3.75 3.68 23.73
N PRO A 47 4.15 2.39 23.66
CA PRO A 47 3.25 1.33 23.27
C PRO A 47 2.05 1.22 24.23
N ALA A 48 0.87 0.93 23.69
CA ALA A 48 -0.36 0.74 24.46
C ALA A 48 -1.22 -0.36 23.84
N ASN A 49 -2.09 -0.95 24.62
CA ASN A 49 -3.06 -1.92 24.11
C ASN A 49 -4.24 -1.21 23.45
N LEU A 50 -3.97 -0.70 22.24
CA LEU A 50 -4.96 -0.07 21.35
C LEU A 50 -5.21 -0.97 20.15
N PRO A 51 -6.36 -0.82 19.46
CA PRO A 51 -6.57 -1.48 18.17
C PRO A 51 -5.42 -1.19 17.19
N PRO A 52 -5.10 -2.12 16.26
CA PRO A 52 -4.10 -1.86 15.24
C PRO A 52 -4.35 -0.53 14.51
N GLU A 53 -3.27 0.19 14.19
CA GLU A 53 -3.29 1.49 13.51
C GLU A 53 -3.94 2.64 14.30
N SER A 54 -4.42 2.37 15.51
CA SER A 54 -4.98 3.41 16.39
C SER A 54 -3.89 4.09 17.21
N TRP A 55 -4.11 5.39 17.46
CA TRP A 55 -3.21 6.22 18.23
C TRP A 55 -3.97 7.22 19.11
N GLN A 56 -3.28 7.71 20.14
CA GLN A 56 -3.72 8.79 20.99
C GLN A 56 -2.57 9.78 21.23
N LEU A 57 -2.88 11.07 21.28
CA LEU A 57 -1.99 12.16 21.64
C LEU A 57 -2.46 12.77 22.94
N THR A 58 -1.55 12.97 23.89
CA THR A 58 -1.82 13.67 25.16
C THR A 58 -0.67 14.55 25.57
N ALA A 59 -0.94 15.83 25.86
CA ALA A 59 0.06 16.79 26.33
C ALA A 59 -0.04 17.00 27.85
N ALA A 60 1.11 16.82 28.53
CA ALA A 60 1.26 17.09 29.96
C ALA A 60 2.65 17.68 30.24
N GLY A 61 2.71 18.84 30.91
CA GLY A 61 3.95 19.57 31.11
C GLY A 61 4.64 19.87 29.78
N ASP A 62 5.93 19.52 29.67
CA ASP A 62 6.71 19.71 28.44
C ASP A 62 6.73 18.45 27.52
N THR A 63 5.79 17.53 27.71
CA THR A 63 5.76 16.28 26.97
C THR A 63 4.44 16.10 26.24
N LEU A 64 4.53 15.79 24.94
CA LEU A 64 3.45 15.24 24.12
C LEU A 64 3.68 13.74 23.95
N THR A 65 2.79 12.93 24.49
CA THR A 65 2.86 11.48 24.39
C THR A 65 2.04 10.98 23.21
N VAL A 66 2.66 10.15 22.38
CA VAL A 66 2.00 9.37 21.34
C VAL A 66 1.87 7.95 21.84
N THR A 67 0.65 7.47 22.09
CA THR A 67 0.41 6.06 22.40
C THR A 67 -0.21 5.38 21.19
N ALA A 68 0.22 4.14 20.89
CA ALA A 68 -0.26 3.40 19.74
C ALA A 68 -0.26 1.88 19.96
N GLY A 69 -1.09 1.16 19.19
CA GLY A 69 -1.20 -0.28 19.27
C GLY A 69 -0.18 -1.05 18.42
N ASN A 70 0.40 -0.40 17.42
CA ASN A 70 1.42 -0.98 16.53
C ASN A 70 2.21 0.13 15.82
N ASP A 71 3.18 -0.26 14.98
CA ASP A 71 4.06 0.66 14.25
C ASP A 71 3.30 1.65 13.35
N ARG A 72 2.27 1.21 12.61
CA ARG A 72 1.43 2.09 11.80
C ARG A 72 0.64 3.09 12.66
N GLY A 73 0.21 2.68 13.85
CA GLY A 73 -0.42 3.59 14.80
C GLY A 73 0.53 4.71 15.24
N PHE A 74 1.79 4.40 15.53
CA PHE A 74 2.82 5.42 15.80
C PHE A 74 3.04 6.33 14.61
N LEU A 75 3.21 5.77 13.42
CA LEU A 75 3.39 6.54 12.19
C LEU A 75 2.23 7.53 11.98
N TYR A 76 0.99 7.08 12.06
CA TYR A 76 -0.19 7.95 11.92
C TYR A 76 -0.30 8.98 13.05
N GLY A 77 0.09 8.64 14.26
CA GLY A 77 0.15 9.60 15.38
C GLY A 77 1.17 10.71 15.14
N LEU A 78 2.35 10.38 14.60
CA LEU A 78 3.37 11.36 14.22
C LEU A 78 2.90 12.26 13.07
N LEU A 79 2.26 11.67 12.05
CA LEU A 79 1.67 12.43 10.93
C LEU A 79 0.48 13.30 11.39
N ALA A 80 -0.27 12.87 12.41
CA ALA A 80 -1.32 13.71 13.00
C ALA A 80 -0.73 14.93 13.72
N ILE A 81 0.41 14.80 14.42
CA ILE A 81 1.13 15.96 14.99
C ILE A 81 1.53 16.91 13.87
N SER A 82 2.12 16.40 12.80
CA SER A 82 2.51 17.19 11.64
C SER A 82 1.33 17.97 11.04
N ARG A 83 0.21 17.30 10.80
CA ARG A 83 -0.98 17.93 10.23
C ARG A 83 -1.67 18.89 11.19
N GLU A 84 -1.98 18.45 12.42
CA GLU A 84 -2.87 19.19 13.32
C GLU A 84 -2.17 20.31 14.10
N LEU A 85 -0.87 20.13 14.41
CA LEU A 85 -0.10 21.11 15.19
C LEU A 85 0.84 21.92 14.31
N LEU A 86 1.51 21.32 13.33
CA LEU A 86 2.44 22.02 12.47
C LEU A 86 1.79 22.60 11.20
N GLY A 87 0.56 22.19 10.86
CA GLY A 87 -0.15 22.68 9.68
C GLY A 87 0.40 22.16 8.35
N VAL A 88 1.10 21.01 8.35
CA VAL A 88 1.60 20.39 7.12
C VAL A 88 0.49 19.54 6.52
N GLU A 89 0.00 19.92 5.35
CA GLU A 89 -1.10 19.25 4.67
C GLU A 89 -0.71 17.87 4.10
N ASP A 90 -1.71 17.02 3.84
CA ASP A 90 -1.46 15.66 3.36
C ASP A 90 -0.76 15.63 1.99
N PHE A 91 -1.01 16.63 1.14
CA PHE A 91 -0.41 16.81 -0.20
C PHE A 91 0.55 17.99 -0.27
N TRP A 92 1.19 18.38 0.82
CA TRP A 92 2.04 19.56 0.94
C TRP A 92 3.08 19.69 -0.19
N PHE A 93 3.71 18.60 -0.57
CA PHE A 93 4.72 18.55 -1.64
C PHE A 93 4.09 18.74 -3.02
N TRP A 94 2.93 18.12 -3.26
CA TRP A 94 2.24 18.13 -4.55
C TRP A 94 1.48 19.44 -4.81
N ASN A 95 1.15 20.17 -3.76
CA ASN A 95 0.41 21.44 -3.81
C ASN A 95 1.34 22.64 -3.64
N ASP A 96 2.66 22.44 -3.60
CA ASP A 96 3.65 23.49 -3.34
C ASP A 96 3.27 24.33 -2.10
N GLN A 97 2.93 23.67 -0.99
CA GLN A 97 2.49 24.35 0.22
C GLN A 97 3.56 25.32 0.72
N HIS A 98 3.18 26.59 0.85
CA HIS A 98 4.03 27.61 1.44
C HIS A 98 3.88 27.65 2.95
N PHE A 99 5.02 27.70 3.65
CA PHE A 99 5.07 27.81 5.09
C PHE A 99 5.54 29.22 5.51
N THR A 100 4.93 29.73 6.59
CA THR A 100 5.44 30.92 7.29
C THR A 100 6.09 30.45 8.58
N PRO A 101 7.45 30.31 8.61
CA PRO A 101 8.11 29.74 9.76
C PRO A 101 7.93 30.59 11.02
N GLN A 102 7.73 29.92 12.15
CA GLN A 102 7.54 30.51 13.48
C GLN A 102 8.70 30.12 14.40
N GLU A 103 8.96 30.88 15.44
CA GLU A 103 10.00 30.51 16.43
C GLU A 103 9.63 29.24 17.18
N SER A 104 8.36 29.09 17.55
CA SER A 104 7.82 27.91 18.22
C SER A 104 6.30 27.81 17.97
N ILE A 105 5.77 26.62 18.16
CA ILE A 105 4.35 26.30 18.03
C ILE A 105 3.84 25.89 19.42
N PRO A 106 2.93 26.66 20.04
CA PRO A 106 2.41 26.35 21.36
C PRO A 106 1.44 25.18 21.29
N VAL A 107 1.60 24.23 22.21
CA VAL A 107 0.63 23.15 22.43
C VAL A 107 -0.05 23.37 23.77
N ALA A 108 -1.35 23.51 23.76
CA ALA A 108 -2.13 23.79 24.96
C ALA A 108 -1.96 22.69 26.03
N GLY A 109 -1.93 23.09 27.30
CA GLY A 109 -1.98 22.13 28.39
C GLY A 109 -3.28 21.32 28.33
N GLY A 110 -3.16 19.99 28.47
CA GLY A 110 -4.32 19.10 28.34
C GLY A 110 -4.78 18.86 26.91
N TYR A 111 -4.00 19.26 25.89
CA TYR A 111 -4.29 18.85 24.51
C TYR A 111 -4.40 17.32 24.42
N ALA A 112 -5.50 16.85 23.87
CA ALA A 112 -5.76 15.43 23.68
C ALA A 112 -6.45 15.20 22.33
N ARG A 113 -5.99 14.19 21.61
CA ARG A 113 -6.56 13.70 20.35
C ARG A 113 -6.45 12.19 20.29
N GLN A 114 -7.34 11.57 19.53
CA GLN A 114 -7.27 10.14 19.25
C GLN A 114 -7.79 9.84 17.85
N SER A 115 -7.25 8.79 17.25
CA SER A 115 -7.76 8.27 16.01
C SER A 115 -9.12 7.61 16.20
N ARG A 116 -9.93 7.57 15.14
CA ARG A 116 -11.03 6.60 15.04
C ARG A 116 -10.44 5.29 14.52
N PRO A 117 -10.94 4.12 14.97
CA PRO A 117 -10.59 2.84 14.37
C PRO A 117 -10.89 2.87 12.86
N ALA A 118 -9.99 2.29 12.05
CA ALA A 118 -10.22 2.20 10.62
C ALA A 118 -11.42 1.30 10.33
N ALA A 119 -12.38 1.80 9.54
CA ALA A 119 -13.56 1.03 9.16
C ALA A 119 -13.24 -0.08 8.15
N VAL A 120 -12.14 0.05 7.42
CA VAL A 120 -11.69 -0.90 6.38
C VAL A 120 -10.24 -1.29 6.67
N ARG A 121 -9.95 -2.59 6.60
CA ARG A 121 -8.61 -3.10 6.90
C ARG A 121 -7.55 -2.60 5.91
N TRP A 122 -7.81 -2.65 4.60
CA TRP A 122 -6.88 -2.30 3.54
C TRP A 122 -7.32 -1.02 2.82
N ARG A 123 -6.44 -0.03 2.77
CA ARG A 123 -6.67 1.27 2.14
C ARG A 123 -5.42 1.61 1.35
N GLY A 124 -5.54 1.65 0.04
CA GLY A 124 -4.34 1.76 -0.79
C GLY A 124 -4.56 2.48 -2.09
N TRP A 125 -3.43 2.83 -2.73
CA TRP A 125 -3.36 3.39 -4.06
C TRP A 125 -2.65 2.43 -5.02
N PHE A 126 -2.95 2.58 -6.28
CA PHE A 126 -2.16 2.06 -7.38
C PHE A 126 -1.43 3.24 -8.04
N LEU A 127 -0.10 3.25 -7.95
CA LEU A 127 0.74 4.23 -8.66
C LEU A 127 0.93 3.75 -10.09
N ASN A 128 -0.13 3.88 -10.90
CA ASN A 128 -0.20 3.33 -12.25
C ASN A 128 0.49 4.21 -13.31
N ASP A 129 0.46 5.54 -13.09
CA ASP A 129 1.08 6.49 -14.02
C ASP A 129 2.55 6.76 -13.68
N GLU A 130 3.29 5.70 -13.37
CA GLU A 130 4.72 5.77 -13.05
C GLU A 130 5.55 6.41 -14.14
N VAL A 131 5.11 6.39 -15.38
CA VAL A 131 5.78 7.09 -16.50
C VAL A 131 5.89 8.60 -16.27
N LEU A 132 4.94 9.19 -15.56
CA LEU A 132 4.98 10.61 -15.19
C LEU A 132 5.99 10.88 -14.07
N LEU A 133 6.21 9.91 -13.18
CA LEU A 133 7.16 10.00 -12.07
C LEU A 133 8.58 9.62 -12.51
N SER A 134 8.73 8.65 -13.41
CA SER A 134 10.01 8.05 -13.77
C SER A 134 10.99 9.03 -14.43
N ALA A 135 10.52 10.07 -15.11
CA ALA A 135 11.34 11.10 -15.72
C ALA A 135 11.55 12.34 -14.84
N TRP A 136 10.76 12.52 -13.80
CA TRP A 136 10.84 13.67 -12.91
C TRP A 136 11.95 13.51 -11.88
N ARG A 137 12.78 14.53 -11.73
CA ARG A 137 13.98 14.53 -10.88
C ARG A 137 14.05 15.80 -10.03
N PRO A 138 13.09 16.00 -9.08
CA PRO A 138 13.18 17.13 -8.17
C PRO A 138 14.50 17.03 -7.39
N ASP A 139 15.23 18.13 -7.31
CA ASP A 139 16.56 18.20 -6.64
C ASP A 139 17.56 17.14 -7.13
N GLY A 140 17.39 16.65 -8.36
CA GLY A 140 18.24 15.60 -8.95
C GLY A 140 17.92 14.18 -8.48
N SER A 141 16.96 13.98 -7.58
CA SER A 141 16.58 12.68 -7.05
C SER A 141 15.56 11.95 -7.93
N SER A 142 15.82 10.68 -8.23
CA SER A 142 14.85 9.81 -8.92
C SER A 142 13.91 9.08 -7.95
N GLU A 143 14.24 9.03 -6.66
CA GLU A 143 13.46 8.34 -5.63
C GLU A 143 12.46 9.28 -4.94
N LEU A 144 12.80 10.57 -4.82
CA LEU A 144 11.98 11.56 -4.10
C LEU A 144 10.51 11.63 -4.57
N PRO A 145 10.18 11.63 -5.88
CA PRO A 145 8.77 11.62 -6.28
C PRO A 145 7.98 10.42 -5.76
N TRP A 146 8.61 9.25 -5.74
CA TRP A 146 8.00 8.03 -5.21
C TRP A 146 7.83 8.10 -3.69
N GLU A 147 8.86 8.54 -2.97
CA GLU A 147 8.79 8.74 -1.53
C GLU A 147 7.66 9.70 -1.17
N MET A 148 7.53 10.82 -1.89
CA MET A 148 6.47 11.80 -1.65
C MET A 148 5.07 11.29 -2.02
N ALA A 149 4.93 10.43 -3.02
CA ALA A 149 3.66 9.78 -3.33
C ALA A 149 3.24 8.80 -2.21
N LEU A 150 4.19 8.01 -1.73
CA LEU A 150 3.97 7.08 -0.62
C LEU A 150 3.71 7.82 0.70
N GLU A 151 4.40 8.94 0.95
CA GLU A 151 4.13 9.79 2.11
C GLU A 151 2.71 10.39 2.06
N ALA A 152 2.27 10.90 0.91
CA ALA A 152 0.91 11.41 0.75
C ALA A 152 -0.13 10.32 1.04
N LEU A 153 0.10 9.09 0.58
CA LEU A 153 -0.75 7.93 0.90
C LEU A 153 -0.82 7.68 2.42
N LEU A 154 0.32 7.69 3.11
CA LEU A 154 0.38 7.50 4.57
C LEU A 154 -0.34 8.64 5.31
N ARG A 155 -0.17 9.90 4.89
CA ARG A 155 -0.86 11.07 5.45
C ARG A 155 -2.37 10.98 5.29
N CYS A 156 -2.85 10.42 4.18
CA CYS A 156 -4.26 10.10 3.95
C CYS A 156 -4.76 8.88 4.74
N GLY A 157 -3.93 8.25 5.57
CA GLY A 157 -4.27 7.06 6.35
C GLY A 157 -4.27 5.77 5.54
N GLY A 158 -3.62 5.75 4.39
CA GLY A 158 -3.41 4.53 3.60
C GLY A 158 -2.38 3.60 4.23
N ASN A 159 -2.51 2.30 3.97
CA ASN A 159 -1.65 1.26 4.55
C ASN A 159 -1.19 0.21 3.53
N MET A 160 -1.53 0.38 2.25
CA MET A 160 -1.21 -0.57 1.19
C MET A 160 -0.94 0.18 -0.12
N VAL A 161 -0.07 -0.35 -0.97
CA VAL A 161 0.23 0.25 -2.27
C VAL A 161 0.53 -0.81 -3.33
N ILE A 162 0.16 -0.55 -4.58
CA ILE A 162 0.79 -1.12 -5.77
C ILE A 162 1.82 -0.08 -6.22
N PRO A 163 3.14 -0.31 -6.05
CA PRO A 163 4.16 0.70 -6.26
C PRO A 163 4.66 0.75 -7.71
N GLY A 164 3.76 0.91 -8.67
CA GLY A 164 4.06 0.86 -10.11
C GLY A 164 3.86 -0.52 -10.73
N THR A 165 4.38 -0.72 -11.93
CA THR A 165 4.33 -1.98 -12.69
C THR A 165 5.73 -2.44 -13.09
N GLY A 166 5.91 -3.74 -13.35
CA GLY A 166 7.17 -4.32 -13.82
C GLY A 166 8.37 -3.95 -12.95
N GLN A 167 9.39 -3.40 -13.57
CA GLN A 167 10.63 -3.03 -12.90
C GLN A 167 10.45 -1.90 -11.87
N ASP A 168 9.53 -0.96 -12.09
CA ASP A 168 9.24 0.10 -11.14
C ASP A 168 8.59 -0.46 -9.87
N ALA A 169 7.67 -1.42 -10.00
CA ALA A 169 7.10 -2.13 -8.87
C ALA A 169 8.19 -2.83 -8.03
N ALA A 170 9.09 -3.57 -8.66
CA ALA A 170 10.20 -4.24 -7.99
C ALA A 170 11.13 -3.25 -7.26
N ARG A 171 11.50 -2.15 -7.95
CA ARG A 171 12.39 -1.10 -7.40
C ARG A 171 11.80 -0.43 -6.15
N HIS A 172 10.52 -0.07 -6.18
CA HIS A 172 9.91 0.76 -5.13
C HIS A 172 9.22 -0.04 -4.02
N ARG A 173 9.17 -1.36 -4.14
CA ARG A 173 8.62 -2.28 -3.13
C ARG A 173 9.33 -2.14 -1.78
N ALA A 174 10.66 -2.18 -1.80
CA ALA A 174 11.46 -2.02 -0.59
C ALA A 174 11.29 -0.64 0.07
N LEU A 175 11.14 0.43 -0.72
CA LEU A 175 10.84 1.77 -0.23
C LEU A 175 9.48 1.79 0.49
N ALA A 176 8.42 1.28 -0.14
CA ALA A 176 7.08 1.23 0.44
C ALA A 176 7.06 0.47 1.79
N GLN A 177 7.73 -0.69 1.86
CA GLN A 177 7.84 -1.49 3.08
C GLN A 177 8.64 -0.77 4.17
N ARG A 178 9.76 -0.10 3.83
CA ARG A 178 10.51 0.72 4.80
C ARG A 178 9.64 1.85 5.38
N MET A 179 8.75 2.43 4.58
CA MET A 179 7.81 3.46 5.00
C MET A 179 6.60 2.93 5.80
N GLY A 180 6.45 1.60 5.94
CA GLY A 180 5.38 0.97 6.71
C GLY A 180 4.12 0.63 5.92
N LEU A 181 4.17 0.67 4.59
CA LEU A 181 3.09 0.23 3.70
C LEU A 181 3.18 -1.27 3.41
N ALA A 182 2.04 -1.95 3.42
CA ALA A 182 1.93 -3.26 2.80
C ALA A 182 2.00 -3.11 1.28
N VAL A 183 2.55 -4.10 0.61
CA VAL A 183 2.62 -4.13 -0.86
C VAL A 183 1.58 -5.08 -1.43
N THR A 184 1.01 -4.73 -2.55
CA THR A 184 0.27 -5.64 -3.43
C THR A 184 0.71 -5.44 -4.88
N HIS A 185 0.11 -6.14 -5.84
CA HIS A 185 0.66 -6.22 -7.18
C HIS A 185 -0.38 -5.85 -8.24
N HIS A 186 0.11 -5.44 -9.40
CA HIS A 186 -0.69 -5.23 -10.58
C HIS A 186 -1.38 -6.54 -11.02
N HIS A 187 -2.57 -6.45 -11.60
CA HIS A 187 -3.35 -7.63 -12.00
C HIS A 187 -2.67 -8.48 -13.08
N ALA A 188 -1.77 -7.91 -13.88
CA ALA A 188 -0.98 -8.64 -14.86
C ALA A 188 0.26 -9.35 -14.27
N GLU A 189 0.59 -9.07 -13.01
CA GLU A 189 1.75 -9.60 -12.31
C GLU A 189 1.33 -10.43 -11.09
N PRO A 190 0.77 -11.63 -11.29
CA PRO A 190 0.36 -12.48 -10.18
C PRO A 190 1.52 -12.76 -9.24
N LEU A 191 1.27 -12.60 -7.93
CA LEU A 191 2.28 -12.71 -6.86
C LEU A 191 3.43 -11.69 -6.97
N GLY A 192 3.35 -10.72 -7.89
CA GLY A 192 4.44 -9.81 -8.21
C GLY A 192 5.60 -10.49 -8.93
N ALA A 193 5.34 -11.63 -9.56
CA ALA A 193 6.31 -12.34 -10.35
C ALA A 193 6.65 -11.61 -11.65
N GLN A 194 7.88 -11.77 -12.11
CA GLN A 194 8.30 -11.30 -13.43
C GLN A 194 7.42 -11.91 -14.51
N MET A 195 7.13 -11.16 -15.57
CA MET A 195 6.38 -11.67 -16.71
C MET A 195 7.13 -12.81 -17.41
N PHE A 196 6.38 -13.85 -17.81
CA PHE A 196 6.94 -15.05 -18.41
C PHE A 196 7.83 -14.79 -19.63
N CYS A 197 7.35 -13.94 -20.56
CA CYS A 197 8.13 -13.60 -21.77
C CYS A 197 9.40 -12.80 -21.50
N GLU A 198 9.50 -12.12 -20.38
CA GLU A 198 10.73 -11.44 -19.95
C GLU A 198 11.75 -12.44 -19.40
N ALA A 199 11.28 -13.39 -18.59
CA ALA A 199 12.13 -14.42 -17.99
C ALA A 199 12.54 -15.51 -18.99
N TYR A 200 11.64 -15.89 -19.89
CA TYR A 200 11.80 -16.97 -20.85
C TYR A 200 11.46 -16.49 -22.28
N PRO A 201 12.26 -15.61 -22.89
CA PRO A 201 11.92 -14.99 -24.19
C PRO A 201 11.88 -15.95 -25.37
N ALA A 202 12.38 -17.17 -25.22
CA ALA A 202 12.39 -18.21 -26.24
C ALA A 202 11.21 -19.20 -26.13
N LEU A 203 10.34 -19.06 -25.12
CA LEU A 203 9.23 -19.95 -24.87
C LEU A 203 7.88 -19.23 -25.08
N ASP A 204 6.89 -19.98 -25.56
CA ASP A 204 5.52 -19.49 -25.62
C ASP A 204 4.91 -19.40 -24.21
N PRO A 205 4.18 -18.30 -23.85
CA PRO A 205 3.65 -18.11 -22.51
C PRO A 205 2.38 -18.92 -22.25
N ARG A 206 2.44 -20.23 -22.47
CA ARG A 206 1.34 -21.19 -22.33
C ARG A 206 1.55 -22.03 -21.08
N TYR A 207 0.69 -21.88 -20.09
CA TYR A 207 0.84 -22.59 -18.83
C TYR A 207 0.88 -24.12 -18.99
N ASP A 208 -0.01 -24.70 -19.82
CA ASP A 208 -0.07 -26.17 -19.98
C ASP A 208 1.19 -26.77 -20.67
N GLU A 209 1.98 -25.92 -21.34
CA GLU A 209 3.26 -26.33 -21.96
C GLU A 209 4.45 -26.13 -21.02
N HIS A 210 4.38 -25.08 -20.16
CA HIS A 210 5.48 -24.65 -19.30
C HIS A 210 5.07 -24.43 -17.83
N PRO A 211 4.36 -25.41 -17.20
CA PRO A 211 3.88 -25.23 -15.83
C PRO A 211 5.01 -25.06 -14.81
N ALA A 212 6.13 -25.72 -15.01
CA ALA A 212 7.27 -25.66 -14.09
C ALA A 212 7.91 -24.27 -14.08
N GLU A 213 8.05 -23.65 -15.25
CA GLU A 213 8.61 -22.31 -15.41
C GLU A 213 7.71 -21.25 -14.78
N PHE A 214 6.40 -21.33 -14.97
CA PHE A 214 5.46 -20.43 -14.28
C PHE A 214 5.52 -20.60 -12.76
N GLU A 215 5.50 -21.82 -12.25
CA GLU A 215 5.58 -22.08 -10.81
C GLU A 215 6.93 -21.65 -10.22
N ALA A 216 8.01 -21.77 -10.98
CA ALA A 216 9.33 -21.26 -10.56
C ALA A 216 9.33 -19.73 -10.39
N LEU A 217 8.71 -18.98 -11.32
CA LEU A 217 8.56 -17.53 -11.21
C LEU A 217 7.71 -17.14 -9.99
N TRP A 218 6.60 -17.84 -9.75
CA TRP A 218 5.74 -17.58 -8.58
C TRP A 218 6.47 -17.87 -7.26
N THR A 219 7.22 -18.98 -7.20
CA THR A 219 7.99 -19.36 -6.02
C THR A 219 9.10 -18.34 -5.73
N ALA A 220 9.85 -17.94 -6.75
CA ALA A 220 10.88 -16.92 -6.61
C ALA A 220 10.32 -15.59 -6.09
N ALA A 221 9.16 -15.18 -6.61
CA ALA A 221 8.49 -13.96 -6.14
C ALA A 221 8.03 -14.05 -4.67
N LEU A 222 7.58 -15.22 -4.20
CA LEU A 222 7.25 -15.46 -2.81
C LEU A 222 8.49 -15.37 -1.91
N GLU A 223 9.61 -15.96 -2.32
CA GLU A 223 10.86 -15.94 -1.56
C GLU A 223 11.47 -14.53 -1.45
N GLU A 224 11.37 -13.73 -2.52
CA GLU A 224 11.97 -12.39 -2.58
C GLU A 224 11.24 -11.37 -1.69
N GLN A 225 9.92 -11.45 -1.56
CA GLN A 225 9.14 -10.31 -1.04
C GLN A 225 8.90 -10.32 0.46
N GLY A 226 8.93 -11.48 1.10
CA GLY A 226 8.78 -11.62 2.54
C GLY A 226 7.37 -11.32 3.07
N LEU A 227 7.32 -10.75 4.28
CA LEU A 227 6.07 -10.43 4.99
C LEU A 227 5.49 -9.06 4.57
N ASP A 228 4.28 -8.77 5.03
CA ASP A 228 3.54 -7.51 4.79
C ASP A 228 3.15 -7.30 3.32
N VAL A 229 2.71 -8.38 2.71
CA VAL A 229 2.22 -8.44 1.33
C VAL A 229 0.77 -8.89 1.32
N VAL A 230 -0.07 -8.22 0.52
CA VAL A 230 -1.39 -8.70 0.11
C VAL A 230 -1.20 -9.34 -1.27
N TRP A 231 -1.18 -10.65 -1.32
CA TRP A 231 -0.80 -11.41 -2.51
C TRP A 231 -1.86 -11.33 -3.59
N ASN A 232 -1.53 -10.70 -4.72
CA ASN A 232 -2.41 -10.69 -5.88
C ASN A 232 -2.36 -12.03 -6.61
N LEU A 233 -3.51 -12.68 -6.74
CA LEU A 233 -3.69 -13.94 -7.46
C LEU A 233 -4.39 -13.68 -8.79
N GLY A 234 -3.95 -14.34 -9.84
CA GLY A 234 -4.55 -14.17 -11.15
C GLY A 234 -3.76 -14.89 -12.24
N PHE A 235 -4.27 -14.82 -13.44
CA PHE A 235 -3.55 -15.28 -14.63
C PHE A 235 -3.99 -14.42 -15.82
N ARG A 236 -3.05 -13.64 -16.33
CA ARG A 236 -3.24 -12.74 -17.45
C ARG A 236 -2.16 -12.98 -18.51
N GLY A 237 -2.44 -12.63 -19.75
CA GLY A 237 -1.49 -12.76 -20.85
C GLY A 237 -0.38 -11.71 -20.79
N GLN A 238 0.61 -11.91 -21.60
CA GLN A 238 1.77 -11.02 -21.66
C GLN A 238 1.37 -9.63 -22.19
N GLY A 239 1.97 -8.58 -21.63
CA GLY A 239 1.63 -7.19 -22.00
C GLY A 239 0.21 -6.79 -21.61
N ASP A 240 -0.28 -7.27 -20.46
CA ASP A 240 -1.57 -6.89 -19.85
C ASP A 240 -2.79 -7.13 -20.75
N ARG A 241 -2.84 -8.27 -21.42
CA ARG A 241 -3.97 -8.71 -22.25
C ARG A 241 -4.52 -10.05 -21.78
N PRO A 242 -5.72 -10.46 -22.22
CA PRO A 242 -6.28 -11.77 -21.89
C PRO A 242 -5.34 -12.91 -22.31
N PHE A 243 -5.11 -13.89 -21.44
CA PHE A 243 -4.14 -14.96 -21.70
C PHE A 243 -4.47 -15.82 -22.93
N TRP A 244 -5.74 -15.91 -23.31
CA TRP A 244 -6.16 -16.65 -24.50
C TRP A 244 -5.83 -15.96 -25.84
N VAL A 245 -5.29 -14.73 -25.80
CA VAL A 245 -4.66 -14.10 -26.97
C VAL A 245 -3.33 -14.81 -27.25
N ASP A 246 -2.65 -15.26 -26.22
CA ASP A 246 -1.39 -16.01 -26.31
C ASP A 246 -1.63 -17.52 -26.46
N ASP A 247 -2.81 -18.00 -26.00
CA ASP A 247 -3.21 -19.42 -26.11
C ASP A 247 -4.65 -19.58 -26.67
N PRO A 248 -4.81 -19.59 -28.00
CA PRO A 248 -6.12 -19.68 -28.63
C PRO A 248 -6.90 -20.98 -28.36
N ARG A 249 -6.29 -21.97 -27.72
CA ARG A 249 -7.00 -23.22 -27.30
C ARG A 249 -8.10 -22.95 -26.30
N TYR A 250 -8.01 -21.84 -25.57
CA TYR A 250 -9.01 -21.40 -24.61
C TYR A 250 -10.04 -20.47 -25.28
N ASP A 251 -10.85 -21.04 -26.18
CA ASP A 251 -11.80 -20.33 -27.03
C ASP A 251 -13.18 -20.08 -26.38
N THR A 252 -13.48 -20.78 -25.26
CA THR A 252 -14.76 -20.64 -24.55
C THR A 252 -14.60 -20.01 -23.17
N PRO A 253 -15.60 -19.25 -22.67
CA PRO A 253 -15.59 -18.73 -21.30
C PRO A 253 -15.43 -19.81 -20.23
N ALA A 254 -16.02 -20.98 -20.45
CA ALA A 254 -15.91 -22.11 -19.53
C ALA A 254 -14.47 -22.63 -19.43
N ALA A 255 -13.78 -22.81 -20.55
CA ALA A 255 -12.37 -23.23 -20.56
C ALA A 255 -11.46 -22.18 -19.91
N ARG A 256 -11.67 -20.89 -20.22
CA ARG A 256 -10.93 -19.76 -19.62
C ARG A 256 -11.10 -19.69 -18.10
N GLY A 257 -12.34 -19.74 -17.63
CA GLY A 257 -12.66 -19.72 -16.21
C GLY A 257 -12.13 -20.94 -15.45
N ALA A 258 -12.17 -22.13 -16.07
CA ALA A 258 -11.65 -23.35 -15.48
C ALA A 258 -10.12 -23.29 -15.29
N LEU A 259 -9.36 -22.83 -16.29
CA LEU A 259 -7.91 -22.63 -16.15
C LEU A 259 -7.61 -21.62 -15.04
N MET A 260 -8.18 -20.44 -15.12
CA MET A 260 -7.93 -19.39 -14.12
C MET A 260 -8.26 -19.85 -12.70
N SER A 261 -9.38 -20.56 -12.52
CA SER A 261 -9.78 -21.11 -11.21
C SER A 261 -8.73 -22.08 -10.65
N ARG A 262 -8.19 -22.95 -11.52
CA ARG A 262 -7.11 -23.90 -11.16
C ARG A 262 -5.84 -23.16 -10.76
N LEU A 263 -5.40 -22.17 -11.55
CA LEU A 263 -4.16 -21.44 -11.31
C LEU A 263 -4.23 -20.54 -10.08
N ILE A 264 -5.34 -19.81 -9.90
CA ILE A 264 -5.56 -18.99 -8.70
C ILE A 264 -5.57 -19.87 -7.44
N ARG A 265 -6.19 -21.04 -7.50
CA ARG A 265 -6.14 -22.00 -6.37
C ARG A 265 -4.71 -22.47 -6.09
N ARG A 266 -3.96 -22.80 -7.13
CA ARG A 266 -2.56 -23.22 -6.99
C ARG A 266 -1.69 -22.11 -6.38
N GLN A 267 -1.83 -20.87 -6.85
CA GLN A 267 -1.15 -19.70 -6.29
C GLN A 267 -1.55 -19.48 -4.82
N TYR A 268 -2.83 -19.60 -4.50
CA TYR A 268 -3.31 -19.51 -3.12
C TYR A 268 -2.66 -20.56 -2.22
N GLU A 269 -2.58 -21.81 -2.67
CA GLU A 269 -1.93 -22.89 -1.95
C GLU A 269 -0.43 -22.62 -1.72
N LEU A 270 0.28 -22.12 -2.73
CA LEU A 270 1.69 -21.73 -2.61
C LEU A 270 1.87 -20.62 -1.56
N VAL A 271 1.04 -19.58 -1.63
CA VAL A 271 1.06 -18.49 -0.62
C VAL A 271 0.83 -19.03 0.79
N GLN A 272 -0.21 -19.87 0.98
CA GLN A 272 -0.54 -20.39 2.31
C GLN A 272 0.49 -21.40 2.84
N GLN A 273 1.25 -22.06 1.97
CA GLN A 273 2.39 -22.91 2.36
C GLN A 273 3.58 -22.07 2.87
N CYS A 274 3.91 -20.97 2.17
CA CYS A 274 5.00 -20.10 2.55
C CYS A 274 4.64 -19.14 3.69
N TYR A 275 3.43 -18.60 3.66
CA TYR A 275 2.93 -17.57 4.58
C TYR A 275 1.53 -17.91 5.09
N PRO A 276 1.39 -18.82 6.07
CA PRO A 276 0.09 -19.25 6.59
C PRO A 276 -0.73 -18.06 7.10
N GLY A 277 -1.96 -17.92 6.59
CA GLY A 277 -2.88 -16.84 6.96
C GLY A 277 -2.63 -15.50 6.24
N ALA A 278 -1.69 -15.42 5.31
CA ALA A 278 -1.46 -14.21 4.52
C ALA A 278 -2.68 -13.84 3.68
N ALA A 279 -2.95 -12.54 3.58
CA ALA A 279 -4.05 -12.02 2.77
C ALA A 279 -3.77 -12.23 1.28
N CYS A 280 -4.77 -12.73 0.56
CA CYS A 280 -4.74 -12.86 -0.88
C CYS A 280 -5.89 -12.10 -1.51
N ALA A 281 -5.67 -11.51 -2.67
CA ALA A 281 -6.66 -10.77 -3.43
C ALA A 281 -6.66 -11.20 -4.91
N THR A 282 -7.76 -10.99 -5.60
CA THR A 282 -7.88 -11.15 -7.05
C THR A 282 -8.55 -9.91 -7.62
N ASN A 283 -7.94 -9.32 -8.63
CA ASN A 283 -8.49 -8.17 -9.33
C ASN A 283 -9.55 -8.64 -10.34
N LEU A 284 -10.79 -8.22 -10.12
CA LEU A 284 -11.90 -8.42 -11.06
C LEU A 284 -11.93 -7.22 -12.02
N TYR A 285 -11.03 -7.27 -13.01
CA TYR A 285 -10.84 -6.25 -14.03
C TYR A 285 -11.09 -6.84 -15.42
N GLY A 286 -11.76 -6.09 -16.29
CA GLY A 286 -12.05 -6.49 -17.65
C GLY A 286 -12.76 -7.84 -17.75
N GLU A 287 -12.21 -8.73 -18.53
CA GLU A 287 -12.74 -10.08 -18.79
C GLU A 287 -12.78 -10.99 -17.56
N VAL A 288 -11.91 -10.78 -16.59
CA VAL A 288 -11.89 -11.56 -15.33
C VAL A 288 -13.18 -11.33 -14.54
N MET A 289 -13.66 -10.09 -14.53
CA MET A 289 -14.94 -9.74 -13.90
C MET A 289 -16.12 -10.46 -14.58
N GLU A 290 -16.13 -10.52 -15.92
CA GLU A 290 -17.18 -11.19 -16.67
C GLU A 290 -17.19 -12.70 -16.39
N LEU A 291 -16.04 -13.35 -16.41
CA LEU A 291 -15.92 -14.77 -16.07
C LEU A 291 -16.41 -15.08 -14.65
N TYR A 292 -16.11 -14.19 -13.69
CA TYR A 292 -16.58 -14.35 -12.31
C TYR A 292 -18.10 -14.14 -12.20
N ARG A 293 -18.63 -13.08 -12.81
CA ARG A 293 -20.06 -12.75 -12.82
C ARG A 293 -20.89 -13.91 -13.39
N ASP A 294 -20.42 -14.47 -14.50
CA ASP A 294 -21.15 -15.50 -15.24
C ASP A 294 -20.91 -16.92 -14.67
N GLY A 295 -20.16 -17.02 -13.56
CA GLY A 295 -19.97 -18.26 -12.81
C GLY A 295 -18.91 -19.21 -13.36
N TYR A 296 -18.17 -18.81 -14.38
CA TYR A 296 -17.09 -19.61 -14.96
C TYR A 296 -15.81 -19.59 -14.10
N LEU A 297 -15.53 -18.48 -13.40
CA LEU A 297 -14.39 -18.33 -12.51
C LEU A 297 -14.79 -18.61 -11.06
N GLN A 298 -14.11 -19.55 -10.43
CA GLN A 298 -14.28 -19.92 -9.02
C GLN A 298 -13.06 -19.47 -8.20
N LEU A 299 -13.29 -18.68 -7.15
CA LEU A 299 -12.26 -18.20 -6.26
C LEU A 299 -12.32 -18.90 -4.89
N PRO A 300 -11.17 -19.16 -4.23
CA PRO A 300 -11.18 -19.61 -2.84
C PRO A 300 -11.94 -18.60 -1.96
N PRO A 301 -12.75 -19.05 -0.98
CA PRO A 301 -13.62 -18.15 -0.19
C PRO A 301 -12.88 -17.03 0.54
N ALA A 302 -11.64 -17.29 0.98
CA ALA A 302 -10.82 -16.33 1.71
C ALA A 302 -10.15 -15.26 0.83
N VAL A 303 -10.24 -15.38 -0.50
CA VAL A 303 -9.63 -14.42 -1.42
C VAL A 303 -10.48 -13.14 -1.50
N ILE A 304 -9.84 -12.02 -1.25
CA ILE A 304 -10.43 -10.68 -1.37
C ILE A 304 -10.69 -10.37 -2.84
N LYS A 305 -11.88 -9.92 -3.15
CA LYS A 305 -12.27 -9.53 -4.52
C LYS A 305 -12.11 -8.04 -4.67
N ILE A 306 -11.21 -7.62 -5.56
CA ILE A 306 -10.99 -6.21 -5.88
C ILE A 306 -11.80 -5.91 -7.15
N TRP A 307 -12.87 -5.14 -7.01
CA TRP A 307 -13.73 -4.74 -8.12
C TRP A 307 -13.19 -3.46 -8.76
N ALA A 308 -12.91 -3.54 -10.06
CA ALA A 308 -12.52 -2.36 -10.83
C ALA A 308 -13.74 -1.47 -11.15
N ASP A 309 -13.47 -0.18 -11.30
CA ASP A 309 -14.42 0.75 -11.89
C ASP A 309 -14.29 0.80 -13.43
N ASN A 310 -15.00 1.71 -14.08
CA ASN A 310 -14.95 1.90 -15.52
C ASN A 310 -13.90 2.94 -15.96
N GLY A 311 -12.94 3.29 -15.13
CA GLY A 311 -11.97 4.36 -15.36
C GLY A 311 -12.49 5.78 -15.05
N TYR A 312 -13.76 5.93 -14.68
CA TYR A 312 -14.39 7.21 -14.33
C TYR A 312 -15.02 7.18 -12.93
N GLY A 313 -14.57 6.30 -12.06
CA GLY A 313 -15.06 6.17 -10.68
C GLY A 313 -16.44 5.49 -10.56
N ALA A 314 -17.00 4.94 -11.64
CA ALA A 314 -18.26 4.24 -11.57
C ALA A 314 -18.05 2.73 -11.48
N MET A 315 -18.50 2.12 -10.37
CA MET A 315 -18.39 0.67 -10.15
C MET A 315 -19.15 -0.11 -11.21
N VAL A 316 -18.43 -0.80 -12.09
CA VAL A 316 -18.98 -1.54 -13.23
C VAL A 316 -19.86 -2.68 -12.75
N SER A 317 -19.47 -3.39 -11.71
CA SER A 317 -20.24 -4.49 -11.12
C SER A 317 -21.63 -4.06 -10.66
N ARG A 318 -21.78 -2.89 -10.07
CA ARG A 318 -23.06 -2.34 -9.62
C ARG A 318 -23.97 -1.98 -10.80
N ARG A 319 -23.43 -1.37 -11.85
CA ARG A 319 -24.19 -0.99 -13.06
C ARG A 319 -24.68 -2.20 -13.83
N GLN A 320 -24.00 -3.32 -13.77
CA GLN A 320 -24.39 -4.55 -14.44
C GLN A 320 -25.29 -5.46 -13.59
N GLY A 321 -25.85 -4.95 -12.50
CA GLY A 321 -26.74 -5.71 -11.62
C GLY A 321 -26.04 -6.76 -10.77
N ASN A 322 -24.71 -6.78 -10.72
CA ASN A 322 -23.91 -7.71 -9.89
C ASN A 322 -23.92 -7.35 -8.40
N HIS A 323 -24.72 -6.38 -8.02
CA HIS A 323 -24.96 -6.07 -6.63
C HIS A 323 -25.99 -7.04 -6.07
N ASP A 324 -25.55 -8.24 -5.70
CA ASP A 324 -26.37 -9.15 -4.90
C ASP A 324 -26.29 -8.69 -3.43
N PRO A 325 -27.41 -8.22 -2.84
CA PRO A 325 -27.42 -7.80 -1.43
C PRO A 325 -27.15 -8.95 -0.45
N ARG A 326 -27.17 -10.21 -0.92
CA ARG A 326 -26.80 -11.39 -0.14
C ARG A 326 -25.29 -11.64 -0.13
N VAL A 327 -24.53 -11.03 -1.03
CA VAL A 327 -23.07 -11.01 -0.92
C VAL A 327 -22.75 -10.03 0.20
N PRO A 328 -22.23 -10.51 1.36
CA PRO A 328 -21.91 -9.60 2.44
C PRO A 328 -21.00 -8.51 1.91
N ALA A 329 -21.34 -7.27 2.23
CA ALA A 329 -20.38 -6.17 2.05
C ALA A 329 -19.10 -6.64 2.75
N LEU A 330 -18.03 -6.81 1.99
CA LEU A 330 -16.76 -7.25 2.55
C LEU A 330 -16.33 -6.24 3.60
N PRO A 331 -15.87 -6.73 4.77
CA PRO A 331 -15.39 -5.90 5.84
C PRO A 331 -14.19 -5.03 5.42
#